data_f5c16c4770d53ba830b69e73e1985b91
#
_entry.id   f5c16c4770d53ba830b69e73e1985b91
#
_cell.length_a   1.000
_cell.length_b   1.000
_cell.length_c   1.000
_cell.angle_alpha   90.00
_cell.angle_beta   90.00
_cell.angle_gamma   90.00
#
_symmetry.space_group_name_H-M   'P 1'
#
loop_
_entity.id
_entity.type
_entity.pdbx_description
1 polymer ?
#
loop_
_entity_poly.entity_id
_entity_poly.type
_entity_poly.pdbx_seq_one_letter_code
_entity_poly.pdbx_strand_id
1 'polypeptide(L)'
;LRRQRQMCIRDRGDAQQGIVHTVGPQLGITQPGMTIVCGDSHTSTHGAFGSIAMGIGTSEVEHVMATQTLSLKPFKTMAIEVTGELQEGVSAKDLILAVIAKIGTGGGQGHIIEYRGEAIRKMSMEARMTICNMSIEAGARAGMVAPDETTFEYVKGREFAPTGADWDAAVEYWKTLPTDEGAEFDTVVEIDGSSLTPFVTWGTNPGQGLPLGEKVPDPEDCGDDNEKATVAKALQYMDLQPGTPLRDIKIDIVFVGSCTNARIEDLRAAADVVKGRTIAADTRMMVVPSSTLVKAQAEEEGLDEVFRQFGAEWRTAGCSMCLGMNPDQLAPGERSASTSNRNFEGRQGPGGRTHLVSPQVAAATAVTGYLSSPADLD
;
A
#
# COMPACT_ATOMS: atom_id res chain seq x y z
N LEU A 1 -21.49 -27.75 7.69
CA LEU A 1 -21.68 -26.29 7.67
C LEU A 1 -21.05 -25.60 8.89
N ARG A 2 -21.22 -26.12 10.12
CA ARG A 2 -20.67 -25.50 11.35
C ARG A 2 -19.13 -25.62 11.43
N ARG A 3 -18.54 -26.74 10.97
CA ARG A 3 -17.08 -26.92 10.91
C ARG A 3 -16.42 -26.07 9.82
N GLN A 4 -17.09 -25.87 8.68
CA GLN A 4 -16.59 -24.97 7.62
C GLN A 4 -16.59 -23.51 8.05
N ARG A 5 -17.59 -23.07 8.85
CA ARG A 5 -17.57 -21.72 9.43
C ARG A 5 -16.43 -21.50 10.42
N GLN A 6 -16.02 -22.52 11.17
CA GLN A 6 -14.91 -22.41 12.12
C GLN A 6 -13.53 -22.38 11.46
N MET A 7 -13.38 -22.90 10.24
CA MET A 7 -12.11 -22.90 9.49
C MET A 7 -11.80 -21.58 8.76
N CYS A 8 -12.82 -20.74 8.49
CA CYS A 8 -12.68 -19.56 7.64
C CYS A 8 -13.06 -18.25 8.32
N ILE A 9 -13.60 -18.27 9.54
CA ILE A 9 -14.06 -17.05 10.23
C ILE A 9 -13.29 -16.95 11.54
N ARG A 10 -12.42 -15.94 11.61
CA ARG A 10 -11.91 -15.47 12.89
C ARG A 10 -12.90 -14.47 13.45
N ASP A 11 -13.38 -14.72 14.64
CA ASP A 11 -14.36 -13.84 15.30
C ASP A 11 -13.73 -12.48 15.59
N ARG A 12 -14.58 -11.43 15.65
CA ARG A 12 -14.12 -10.12 16.05
C ARG A 12 -13.51 -10.17 17.46
N GLY A 13 -12.25 -9.76 17.58
CA GLY A 13 -11.48 -9.84 18.82
C GLY A 13 -10.64 -11.12 18.96
N ASP A 14 -10.67 -12.03 17.97
CA ASP A 14 -9.70 -13.13 17.90
C ASP A 14 -8.28 -12.61 17.87
N ALA A 15 -7.37 -13.30 18.57
CA ALA A 15 -5.95 -12.92 18.64
C ALA A 15 -5.25 -12.90 17.27
N GLN A 16 -5.82 -13.54 16.25
CA GLN A 16 -5.29 -13.60 14.89
C GLN A 16 -6.23 -12.96 13.87
N GLN A 17 -7.12 -12.08 14.29
CA GLN A 17 -8.00 -11.33 13.40
C GLN A 17 -7.20 -10.23 12.68
N GLY A 18 -7.58 -9.89 11.45
CA GLY A 18 -7.01 -8.77 10.73
C GLY A 18 -7.36 -8.77 9.26
N ILE A 19 -6.76 -7.85 8.53
CA ILE A 19 -6.87 -7.77 7.08
C ILE A 19 -6.18 -9.01 6.47
N VAL A 20 -6.84 -9.72 5.57
CA VAL A 20 -6.34 -10.98 4.99
C VAL A 20 -4.93 -10.85 4.40
N HIS A 21 -4.62 -9.72 3.76
CA HIS A 21 -3.30 -9.45 3.17
C HIS A 21 -2.20 -9.14 4.19
N THR A 22 -2.55 -9.03 5.46
CA THR A 22 -1.61 -8.95 6.59
C THR A 22 -1.55 -10.29 7.33
N VAL A 23 -2.70 -10.88 7.64
CA VAL A 23 -2.80 -12.12 8.43
C VAL A 23 -2.18 -13.31 7.68
N GLY A 24 -2.45 -13.45 6.37
CA GLY A 24 -1.88 -14.53 5.56
C GLY A 24 -0.34 -14.58 5.61
N PRO A 25 0.35 -13.47 5.31
CA PRO A 25 1.79 -13.35 5.52
C PRO A 25 2.26 -13.58 6.95
N GLN A 26 1.63 -12.94 7.93
CA GLN A 26 2.04 -13.04 9.34
C GLN A 26 1.98 -14.47 9.90
N LEU A 27 1.05 -15.26 9.44
CA LEU A 27 0.89 -16.65 9.87
C LEU A 27 1.74 -17.64 9.05
N GLY A 28 2.41 -17.18 7.96
CA GLY A 28 3.18 -18.06 7.07
C GLY A 28 2.30 -18.88 6.13
N ILE A 29 1.04 -18.48 5.94
CA ILE A 29 0.12 -19.10 4.95
C ILE A 29 0.57 -18.73 3.53
N THR A 30 1.05 -17.49 3.35
CA THR A 30 1.60 -17.03 2.08
C THR A 30 3.04 -17.49 1.93
N GLN A 31 3.33 -18.26 0.87
CA GLN A 31 4.65 -18.83 0.62
C GLN A 31 5.02 -18.69 -0.87
N PRO A 32 6.31 -18.64 -1.22
CA PRO A 32 6.75 -18.55 -2.61
C PRO A 32 6.20 -19.67 -3.50
N GLY A 33 5.90 -19.33 -4.76
CA GLY A 33 5.39 -20.28 -5.76
C GLY A 33 3.91 -20.64 -5.63
N MET A 34 3.19 -20.09 -4.65
CA MET A 34 1.75 -20.36 -4.50
C MET A 34 0.92 -19.56 -5.51
N THR A 35 -0.24 -20.08 -5.86
CA THR A 35 -1.31 -19.33 -6.52
C THR A 35 -2.34 -18.94 -5.47
N ILE A 36 -2.60 -17.64 -5.31
CA ILE A 36 -3.48 -17.11 -4.29
C ILE A 36 -4.57 -16.27 -4.95
N VAL A 37 -5.83 -16.62 -4.70
CA VAL A 37 -6.99 -15.86 -5.17
C VAL A 37 -7.92 -15.53 -4.01
N CYS A 38 -8.51 -14.33 -4.04
CA CYS A 38 -9.38 -13.84 -2.99
C CYS A 38 -10.36 -12.82 -3.59
N GLY A 39 -11.50 -12.60 -2.94
CA GLY A 39 -12.50 -11.61 -3.34
C GLY A 39 -12.12 -10.15 -3.11
N ASP A 40 -10.85 -9.86 -2.84
CA ASP A 40 -10.30 -8.52 -2.65
C ASP A 40 -9.23 -8.22 -3.70
N SER A 41 -9.31 -7.04 -4.34
CA SER A 41 -8.38 -6.64 -5.41
C SER A 41 -6.92 -6.57 -4.95
N HIS A 42 -6.67 -6.22 -3.67
CA HIS A 42 -5.32 -6.10 -3.11
C HIS A 42 -4.67 -7.44 -2.72
N THR A 43 -5.26 -8.56 -3.14
CA THR A 43 -4.64 -9.90 -3.10
C THR A 43 -3.25 -9.90 -3.74
N SER A 44 -3.00 -9.00 -4.68
CA SER A 44 -1.67 -8.74 -5.27
C SER A 44 -0.56 -8.52 -4.23
N THR A 45 -0.89 -8.11 -3.01
CA THR A 45 0.06 -7.98 -1.88
C THR A 45 0.91 -9.24 -1.67
N HIS A 46 0.31 -10.43 -1.85
CA HIS A 46 0.98 -11.70 -1.65
C HIS A 46 2.07 -11.98 -2.71
N GLY A 47 2.04 -11.26 -3.83
CA GLY A 47 3.09 -11.32 -4.85
C GLY A 47 4.47 -10.87 -4.36
N ALA A 48 4.54 -10.14 -3.24
CA ALA A 48 5.79 -9.81 -2.55
C ALA A 48 6.61 -11.04 -2.13
N PHE A 49 5.97 -12.20 -2.06
CA PHE A 49 6.57 -13.50 -1.72
C PHE A 49 6.93 -14.33 -2.96
N GLY A 50 6.79 -13.81 -4.17
CA GLY A 50 6.93 -14.62 -5.39
C GLY A 50 5.74 -15.56 -5.64
N SER A 51 4.55 -15.19 -5.12
CA SER A 51 3.29 -15.89 -5.38
C SER A 51 2.55 -15.24 -6.55
N ILE A 52 1.85 -16.01 -7.37
CA ILE A 52 0.88 -15.49 -8.34
C ILE A 52 -0.41 -15.18 -7.57
N ALA A 53 -0.63 -13.92 -7.26
CA ALA A 53 -1.71 -13.51 -6.36
C ALA A 53 -2.60 -12.44 -7.01
N MET A 54 -3.92 -12.71 -7.07
CA MET A 54 -4.86 -11.82 -7.74
C MET A 54 -6.24 -11.79 -7.11
N GLY A 55 -6.88 -10.63 -7.16
CA GLY A 55 -8.28 -10.46 -6.83
C GLY A 55 -9.18 -11.06 -7.90
N ILE A 56 -10.25 -11.73 -7.49
CA ILE A 56 -11.25 -12.35 -8.37
C ILE A 56 -12.66 -11.95 -7.93
N GLY A 57 -13.61 -12.02 -8.85
CA GLY A 57 -15.01 -11.72 -8.57
C GLY A 57 -15.69 -12.79 -7.72
N THR A 58 -16.83 -12.45 -7.09
CA THR A 58 -17.56 -13.34 -6.19
C THR A 58 -17.96 -14.67 -6.86
N SER A 59 -18.41 -14.64 -8.13
CA SER A 59 -18.75 -15.85 -8.88
C SER A 59 -17.53 -16.71 -9.20
N GLU A 60 -16.36 -16.07 -9.42
CA GLU A 60 -15.10 -16.78 -9.61
C GLU A 60 -14.63 -17.43 -8.30
N VAL A 61 -14.86 -16.79 -7.14
CA VAL A 61 -14.59 -17.37 -5.82
C VAL A 61 -15.41 -18.65 -5.63
N GLU A 62 -16.70 -18.61 -5.95
CA GLU A 62 -17.57 -19.80 -5.91
C GLU A 62 -17.03 -20.92 -6.81
N HIS A 63 -16.67 -20.57 -8.05
CA HIS A 63 -16.11 -21.53 -9.01
C HIS A 63 -14.81 -22.16 -8.49
N VAL A 64 -13.87 -21.36 -8.01
CA VAL A 64 -12.60 -21.83 -7.47
C VAL A 64 -12.80 -22.72 -6.24
N MET A 65 -13.71 -22.38 -5.34
CA MET A 65 -14.03 -23.20 -4.17
C MET A 65 -14.62 -24.57 -4.57
N ALA A 66 -15.35 -24.61 -5.67
CA ALA A 66 -15.96 -25.85 -6.15
C ALA A 66 -15.00 -26.73 -6.97
N THR A 67 -14.12 -26.11 -7.78
CA THR A 67 -13.33 -26.81 -8.80
C THR A 67 -11.82 -26.72 -8.64
N GLN A 68 -11.35 -25.79 -7.79
CA GLN A 68 -9.92 -25.42 -7.65
C GLN A 68 -9.27 -24.98 -8.97
N THR A 69 -10.07 -24.47 -9.90
CA THR A 69 -9.62 -23.98 -11.20
C THR A 69 -10.13 -22.56 -11.47
N LEU A 70 -9.38 -21.82 -12.29
CA LEU A 70 -9.78 -20.52 -12.81
C LEU A 70 -9.32 -20.40 -14.26
N SER A 71 -10.25 -20.07 -15.16
CA SER A 71 -9.93 -19.83 -16.57
C SER A 71 -9.43 -18.40 -16.75
N LEU A 72 -8.19 -18.25 -17.20
CA LEU A 72 -7.57 -16.94 -17.41
C LEU A 72 -7.04 -16.83 -18.84
N LYS A 73 -7.07 -15.63 -19.40
CA LYS A 73 -6.30 -15.33 -20.62
C LYS A 73 -4.82 -15.22 -20.25
N PRO A 74 -3.90 -15.58 -21.16
CA PRO A 74 -2.47 -15.34 -20.95
C PRO A 74 -2.22 -13.87 -20.61
N PHE A 75 -1.37 -13.63 -19.61
CA PHE A 75 -0.94 -12.30 -19.21
C PHE A 75 0.27 -11.88 -20.05
N LYS A 76 0.41 -10.59 -20.23
CA LYS A 76 1.68 -9.98 -20.60
C LYS A 76 2.56 -9.80 -19.37
N THR A 77 3.84 -9.65 -19.58
CA THR A 77 4.83 -9.40 -18.52
C THR A 77 5.35 -7.98 -18.58
N MET A 78 5.49 -7.34 -17.42
CA MET A 78 6.08 -6.01 -17.30
C MET A 78 7.15 -6.04 -16.22
N ALA A 79 8.36 -5.57 -16.53
CA ALA A 79 9.39 -5.31 -15.54
C ALA A 79 9.37 -3.83 -15.13
N ILE A 80 9.38 -3.58 -13.82
CA ILE A 80 9.70 -2.26 -13.25
C ILE A 80 11.08 -2.38 -12.64
N GLU A 81 12.08 -1.84 -13.34
CA GLU A 81 13.49 -1.84 -12.91
C GLU A 81 13.77 -0.58 -12.09
N VAL A 82 14.07 -0.76 -10.79
CA VAL A 82 14.40 0.35 -9.89
C VAL A 82 15.89 0.34 -9.60
N THR A 83 16.59 1.29 -10.22
CA THR A 83 18.05 1.46 -10.07
C THR A 83 18.38 2.40 -8.92
N GLY A 84 19.60 2.37 -8.44
CA GLY A 84 20.07 3.20 -7.34
C GLY A 84 19.45 2.80 -5.99
N GLU A 85 19.56 3.69 -5.01
CA GLU A 85 19.02 3.51 -3.67
C GLU A 85 17.99 4.60 -3.37
N LEU A 86 16.93 4.26 -2.64
CA LEU A 86 15.98 5.26 -2.17
C LEU A 86 16.66 6.21 -1.19
N GLN A 87 16.39 7.49 -1.33
CA GLN A 87 16.89 8.51 -0.42
C GLN A 87 16.25 8.38 0.97
N GLU A 88 16.93 8.90 1.99
CA GLU A 88 16.36 9.01 3.33
C GLU A 88 15.04 9.79 3.29
N GLY A 89 14.03 9.28 4.01
CA GLY A 89 12.67 9.86 3.99
C GLY A 89 11.79 9.43 2.81
N VAL A 90 12.34 8.64 1.86
CA VAL A 90 11.56 8.05 0.75
C VAL A 90 11.23 6.59 1.05
N SER A 91 9.97 6.24 1.01
CA SER A 91 9.47 4.90 1.31
C SER A 91 9.04 4.13 0.05
N ALA A 92 8.71 2.85 0.23
CA ALA A 92 8.08 2.03 -0.81
C ALA A 92 6.76 2.62 -1.31
N LYS A 93 6.04 3.36 -0.46
CA LYS A 93 4.80 4.07 -0.85
C LYS A 93 5.08 5.19 -1.84
N ASP A 94 6.11 5.98 -1.58
CA ASP A 94 6.53 7.07 -2.48
C ASP A 94 6.95 6.50 -3.84
N LEU A 95 7.73 5.41 -3.84
CA LEU A 95 8.12 4.71 -5.05
C LEU A 95 6.90 4.24 -5.87
N ILE A 96 5.97 3.51 -5.25
CA ILE A 96 4.84 2.96 -6.01
C ILE A 96 3.90 4.06 -6.50
N LEU A 97 3.72 5.15 -5.78
CA LEU A 97 2.98 6.32 -6.27
C LEU A 97 3.68 6.96 -7.47
N ALA A 98 5.00 7.09 -7.44
CA ALA A 98 5.78 7.60 -8.58
C ALA A 98 5.68 6.66 -9.80
N VAL A 99 5.74 5.35 -9.61
CA VAL A 99 5.50 4.35 -10.67
C VAL A 99 4.13 4.55 -11.29
N ILE A 100 3.06 4.61 -10.48
CA ILE A 100 1.69 4.76 -10.98
C ILE A 100 1.51 6.11 -11.69
N ALA A 101 2.09 7.18 -11.18
CA ALA A 101 2.05 8.48 -11.86
C ALA A 101 2.77 8.44 -13.22
N LYS A 102 3.87 7.68 -13.33
CA LYS A 102 4.65 7.54 -14.57
C LYS A 102 3.94 6.73 -15.65
N ILE A 103 3.34 5.57 -15.28
CA ILE A 103 2.71 4.67 -16.26
C ILE A 103 1.20 4.88 -16.39
N GLY A 104 0.59 5.64 -15.48
CA GLY A 104 -0.85 5.87 -15.41
C GLY A 104 -1.61 4.71 -14.74
N THR A 105 -2.87 4.97 -14.37
CA THR A 105 -3.76 3.97 -13.73
C THR A 105 -4.18 2.82 -14.65
N GLY A 106 -3.87 2.89 -15.93
CA GLY A 106 -4.13 1.84 -16.94
C GLY A 106 -2.87 1.24 -17.56
N GLY A 107 -1.66 1.74 -17.21
CA GLY A 107 -0.42 1.31 -17.85
C GLY A 107 -0.08 -0.16 -17.66
N GLY A 108 -0.47 -0.73 -16.53
CA GLY A 108 -0.30 -2.17 -16.24
C GLY A 108 -1.42 -3.08 -16.74
N GLN A 109 -2.41 -2.55 -17.49
CA GLN A 109 -3.55 -3.35 -17.92
C GLN A 109 -3.15 -4.58 -18.75
N GLY A 110 -3.63 -5.76 -18.33
CA GLY A 110 -3.30 -7.03 -18.96
C GLY A 110 -1.93 -7.61 -18.61
N HIS A 111 -1.17 -6.94 -17.74
CA HIS A 111 0.16 -7.39 -17.30
C HIS A 111 0.17 -7.97 -15.90
N ILE A 112 1.12 -8.85 -15.64
CA ILE A 112 1.70 -9.09 -14.33
C ILE A 112 3.00 -8.28 -14.27
N ILE A 113 3.17 -7.50 -13.20
CA ILE A 113 4.36 -6.65 -13.00
C ILE A 113 5.35 -7.41 -12.13
N GLU A 114 6.59 -7.52 -12.54
CA GLU A 114 7.71 -7.88 -11.68
C GLU A 114 8.51 -6.63 -11.31
N TYR A 115 8.64 -6.36 -10.02
CA TYR A 115 9.49 -5.30 -9.49
C TYR A 115 10.88 -5.85 -9.26
N ARG A 116 11.90 -5.19 -9.83
CA ARG A 116 13.28 -5.64 -9.89
C ARG A 116 14.25 -4.51 -9.61
N GLY A 117 15.52 -4.84 -9.51
CA GLY A 117 16.61 -3.89 -9.33
C GLY A 117 17.15 -3.86 -7.90
N GLU A 118 18.19 -3.07 -7.70
CA GLU A 118 18.93 -3.05 -6.43
C GLU A 118 18.08 -2.51 -5.28
N ALA A 119 17.35 -1.44 -5.52
CA ALA A 119 16.45 -0.85 -4.51
C ALA A 119 15.40 -1.86 -4.03
N ILE A 120 14.82 -2.66 -4.93
CA ILE A 120 13.80 -3.67 -4.58
C ILE A 120 14.40 -4.80 -3.74
N ARG A 121 15.60 -5.27 -4.09
CA ARG A 121 16.28 -6.33 -3.32
C ARG A 121 16.60 -5.90 -1.88
N LYS A 122 16.90 -4.62 -1.66
CA LYS A 122 17.21 -4.06 -0.34
C LYS A 122 15.96 -3.80 0.52
N MET A 123 14.77 -3.86 -0.06
CA MET A 123 13.52 -3.63 0.67
C MET A 123 13.21 -4.76 1.65
N SER A 124 12.62 -4.37 2.80
CA SER A 124 11.96 -5.30 3.71
C SER A 124 10.75 -5.97 3.06
N MET A 125 10.25 -7.05 3.64
CA MET A 125 9.02 -7.69 3.14
C MET A 125 7.81 -6.76 3.22
N GLU A 126 7.72 -5.93 4.24
CA GLU A 126 6.66 -4.92 4.41
C GLU A 126 6.67 -3.90 3.27
N ALA A 127 7.85 -3.43 2.90
CA ALA A 127 8.05 -2.53 1.75
C ALA A 127 7.66 -3.20 0.42
N ARG A 128 8.09 -4.47 0.20
CA ARG A 128 7.70 -5.25 -0.98
C ARG A 128 6.19 -5.50 -1.05
N MET A 129 5.55 -5.77 0.10
CA MET A 129 4.10 -5.90 0.19
C MET A 129 3.38 -4.59 -0.18
N THR A 130 3.93 -3.44 0.17
CA THR A 130 3.37 -2.13 -0.19
C THR A 130 3.37 -1.91 -1.70
N ILE A 131 4.48 -2.17 -2.40
CA ILE A 131 4.54 -2.00 -3.86
C ILE A 131 3.66 -3.00 -4.59
N CYS A 132 3.65 -4.28 -4.18
CA CYS A 132 2.78 -5.29 -4.77
C CYS A 132 1.29 -5.01 -4.52
N ASN A 133 0.94 -4.51 -3.33
CA ASN A 133 -0.42 -4.10 -2.98
C ASN A 133 -0.97 -3.09 -3.99
N MET A 134 -0.21 -2.06 -4.32
CA MET A 134 -0.65 -0.96 -5.17
C MET A 134 -0.48 -1.21 -6.67
N SER A 135 0.03 -2.35 -7.11
CA SER A 135 0.12 -2.72 -8.53
C SER A 135 -1.26 -2.69 -9.23
N ILE A 136 -2.30 -2.98 -8.49
CA ILE A 136 -3.70 -2.96 -8.98
C ILE A 136 -4.11 -1.53 -9.35
N GLU A 137 -3.57 -0.52 -8.68
CA GLU A 137 -3.86 0.89 -8.96
C GLU A 137 -3.21 1.39 -10.26
N ALA A 138 -2.21 0.66 -10.77
CA ALA A 138 -1.67 0.82 -12.12
C ALA A 138 -2.47 0.03 -13.18
N GLY A 139 -3.54 -0.64 -12.79
CA GLY A 139 -4.34 -1.50 -13.68
C GLY A 139 -3.77 -2.90 -13.89
N ALA A 140 -2.67 -3.27 -13.24
CA ALA A 140 -2.06 -4.59 -13.38
C ALA A 140 -2.94 -5.70 -12.81
N ARG A 141 -2.78 -6.92 -13.32
CA ARG A 141 -3.47 -8.10 -12.78
C ARG A 141 -2.86 -8.56 -11.47
N ALA A 142 -1.54 -8.46 -11.33
CA ALA A 142 -0.77 -8.76 -10.14
C ALA A 142 0.56 -7.99 -10.16
N GLY A 143 1.18 -7.83 -8.99
CA GLY A 143 2.55 -7.39 -8.84
C GLY A 143 3.35 -8.45 -8.10
N MET A 144 4.61 -8.65 -8.46
CA MET A 144 5.47 -9.68 -7.91
C MET A 144 6.87 -9.15 -7.60
N VAL A 145 7.50 -9.76 -6.61
CA VAL A 145 8.93 -9.65 -6.34
C VAL A 145 9.47 -11.08 -6.30
N ALA A 146 10.58 -11.33 -6.97
CA ALA A 146 11.25 -12.64 -6.92
C ALA A 146 11.63 -12.98 -5.48
N PRO A 147 11.35 -14.21 -4.98
CA PRO A 147 11.69 -14.59 -3.63
C PRO A 147 13.20 -14.70 -3.46
N ASP A 148 13.71 -14.22 -2.34
CA ASP A 148 15.12 -14.23 -1.94
C ASP A 148 15.28 -14.52 -0.45
N GLU A 149 16.50 -14.38 0.08
CA GLU A 149 16.80 -14.65 1.49
C GLU A 149 15.92 -13.80 2.43
N THR A 150 15.60 -12.54 2.07
CA THR A 150 14.68 -11.69 2.85
C THR A 150 13.30 -12.32 2.96
N THR A 151 12.82 -12.91 1.86
CA THR A 151 11.53 -13.64 1.83
C THR A 151 11.60 -14.90 2.69
N PHE A 152 12.70 -15.67 2.60
CA PHE A 152 12.85 -16.92 3.34
C PHE A 152 12.94 -16.65 4.85
N GLU A 153 13.71 -15.66 5.26
CA GLU A 153 13.82 -15.26 6.68
C GLU A 153 12.47 -14.78 7.23
N TYR A 154 11.69 -14.05 6.45
CA TYR A 154 10.36 -13.59 6.87
C TYR A 154 9.40 -14.76 7.10
N VAL A 155 9.41 -15.79 6.25
CA VAL A 155 8.52 -16.96 6.36
C VAL A 155 8.96 -17.93 7.46
N LYS A 156 10.25 -18.02 7.72
CA LYS A 156 10.84 -19.00 8.65
C LYS A 156 10.25 -18.90 10.06
N GLY A 157 9.82 -20.04 10.59
CA GLY A 157 9.33 -20.16 11.96
C GLY A 157 7.93 -19.63 12.22
N ARG A 158 7.21 -19.19 11.18
CA ARG A 158 5.79 -18.83 11.30
C ARG A 158 4.92 -20.07 11.46
N GLU A 159 3.72 -19.89 12.04
CA GLU A 159 2.83 -20.97 12.45
C GLU A 159 2.53 -22.01 11.35
N PHE A 160 2.30 -21.55 10.12
CA PHE A 160 1.98 -22.41 8.97
C PHE A 160 3.13 -22.56 7.97
N ALA A 161 4.32 -22.12 8.32
CA ALA A 161 5.50 -22.33 7.50
C ALA A 161 5.99 -23.80 7.61
N PRO A 162 6.61 -24.34 6.55
CA PRO A 162 7.26 -25.64 6.61
C PRO A 162 8.34 -25.70 7.71
N THR A 163 8.59 -26.87 8.26
CA THR A 163 9.59 -27.08 9.32
C THR A 163 10.50 -28.28 9.02
N GLY A 164 11.71 -28.29 9.58
CA GLY A 164 12.64 -29.41 9.42
C GLY A 164 12.98 -29.70 7.96
N ALA A 165 12.91 -30.96 7.55
CA ALA A 165 13.22 -31.37 6.18
C ALA A 165 12.28 -30.79 5.12
N ASP A 166 11.01 -30.50 5.47
CA ASP A 166 10.06 -29.85 4.56
C ASP A 166 10.46 -28.40 4.32
N TRP A 167 11.02 -27.71 5.33
CA TRP A 167 11.58 -26.37 5.15
C TRP A 167 12.76 -26.38 4.17
N ASP A 168 13.70 -27.31 4.34
CA ASP A 168 14.87 -27.41 3.48
C ASP A 168 14.45 -27.67 2.01
N ALA A 169 13.52 -28.58 1.82
CA ALA A 169 12.96 -28.88 0.49
C ALA A 169 12.21 -27.68 -0.12
N ALA A 170 11.45 -26.93 0.69
CA ALA A 170 10.74 -25.74 0.26
C ALA A 170 11.71 -24.64 -0.18
N VAL A 171 12.76 -24.37 0.60
CA VAL A 171 13.77 -23.35 0.25
C VAL A 171 14.51 -23.72 -1.03
N GLU A 172 14.87 -25.01 -1.23
CA GLU A 172 15.51 -25.44 -2.47
C GLU A 172 14.59 -25.23 -3.68
N TYR A 173 13.28 -25.48 -3.54
CA TYR A 173 12.31 -25.17 -4.58
C TYR A 173 12.17 -23.66 -4.79
N TRP A 174 12.06 -22.87 -3.74
CA TRP A 174 11.86 -21.41 -3.84
C TRP A 174 13.03 -20.70 -4.54
N LYS A 175 14.25 -21.20 -4.37
CA LYS A 175 15.45 -20.70 -5.08
C LYS A 175 15.38 -20.89 -6.60
N THR A 176 14.47 -21.72 -7.11
CA THR A 176 14.27 -21.95 -8.55
C THR A 176 13.24 -21.00 -9.17
N LEU A 177 12.55 -20.18 -8.36
CA LEU A 177 11.44 -19.33 -8.81
C LEU A 177 11.85 -17.95 -9.37
N PRO A 178 13.03 -17.36 -9.05
CA PRO A 178 13.44 -16.13 -9.70
C PRO A 178 13.45 -16.24 -11.22
N THR A 179 13.14 -15.13 -11.88
CA THR A 179 13.15 -15.03 -13.33
C THR A 179 14.53 -15.41 -13.91
N ASP A 180 14.54 -16.23 -14.95
CA ASP A 180 15.76 -16.71 -15.62
C ASP A 180 16.59 -15.53 -16.17
N GLU A 181 17.91 -15.71 -16.20
CA GLU A 181 18.82 -14.75 -16.82
C GLU A 181 18.51 -14.63 -18.33
N GLY A 182 18.38 -13.41 -18.82
CA GLY A 182 18.04 -13.15 -20.22
C GLY A 182 16.57 -13.30 -20.59
N ALA A 183 15.68 -13.52 -19.63
CA ALA A 183 14.24 -13.49 -19.88
C ALA A 183 13.79 -12.13 -20.42
N GLU A 184 12.96 -12.15 -21.46
CA GLU A 184 12.41 -10.95 -22.08
C GLU A 184 11.03 -10.63 -21.49
N PHE A 185 10.76 -9.33 -21.26
CA PHE A 185 9.47 -8.81 -20.84
C PHE A 185 8.79 -8.10 -22.01
N ASP A 186 7.44 -8.18 -22.06
CA ASP A 186 6.67 -7.42 -23.07
C ASP A 186 6.85 -5.90 -22.90
N THR A 187 7.07 -5.44 -21.67
CA THR A 187 7.28 -4.03 -21.35
C THR A 187 8.32 -3.91 -20.22
N VAL A 188 9.24 -2.95 -20.37
CA VAL A 188 10.21 -2.60 -19.33
C VAL A 188 10.07 -1.10 -19.02
N VAL A 189 9.98 -0.78 -17.73
CA VAL A 189 9.92 0.59 -17.20
C VAL A 189 11.05 0.79 -16.22
N GLU A 190 11.90 1.79 -16.46
CA GLU A 190 13.01 2.13 -15.58
C GLU A 190 12.63 3.27 -14.63
N ILE A 191 13.02 3.16 -13.38
CA ILE A 191 12.88 4.17 -12.33
C ILE A 191 14.24 4.38 -11.68
N ASP A 192 14.70 5.61 -11.65
CA ASP A 192 15.87 5.98 -10.84
C ASP A 192 15.39 6.24 -9.40
N GLY A 193 15.61 5.26 -8.51
CA GLY A 193 15.24 5.36 -7.11
C GLY A 193 16.00 6.46 -6.36
N SER A 194 17.21 6.81 -6.82
CA SER A 194 18.05 7.85 -6.20
C SER A 194 17.52 9.27 -6.43
N SER A 195 16.70 9.47 -7.46
CA SER A 195 16.08 10.76 -7.78
C SER A 195 14.73 10.98 -7.10
N LEU A 196 14.16 9.94 -6.48
CA LEU A 196 12.86 10.04 -5.84
C LEU A 196 12.91 10.88 -4.55
N THR A 197 11.87 11.64 -4.35
CA THR A 197 11.58 12.41 -3.14
C THR A 197 10.21 12.02 -2.59
N PRO A 198 9.81 12.40 -1.37
CA PRO A 198 8.46 12.14 -0.86
C PRO A 198 7.40 12.50 -1.88
N PHE A 199 6.45 11.58 -2.11
CA PHE A 199 5.51 11.64 -3.22
C PHE A 199 4.06 11.59 -2.70
N VAL A 200 3.18 12.44 -3.23
CA VAL A 200 1.79 12.55 -2.77
C VAL A 200 0.83 12.65 -3.95
N THR A 201 -0.42 12.22 -3.77
CA THR A 201 -1.46 12.49 -4.77
C THR A 201 -2.09 13.86 -4.55
N TRP A 202 -2.29 14.63 -5.62
CA TRP A 202 -3.00 15.91 -5.59
C TRP A 202 -4.46 15.79 -6.06
N GLY A 203 -4.79 14.75 -6.82
CA GLY A 203 -6.08 14.57 -7.47
C GLY A 203 -6.91 13.41 -6.92
N THR A 204 -7.80 12.87 -7.75
CA THR A 204 -8.83 11.89 -7.38
C THR A 204 -8.49 10.44 -7.75
N ASN A 205 -7.26 10.17 -8.14
CA ASN A 205 -6.76 8.81 -8.39
C ASN A 205 -5.23 8.73 -8.15
N PRO A 206 -4.66 7.54 -7.95
CA PRO A 206 -3.24 7.37 -7.65
C PRO A 206 -2.28 7.81 -8.78
N GLY A 207 -2.76 7.88 -10.03
CA GLY A 207 -1.97 8.38 -11.16
C GLY A 207 -1.80 9.91 -11.14
N GLN A 208 -2.61 10.62 -10.37
CA GLN A 208 -2.51 12.07 -10.17
C GLN A 208 -1.63 12.38 -8.96
N GLY A 209 -0.37 11.96 -9.03
CA GLY A 209 0.64 12.15 -8.01
C GLY A 209 1.81 12.98 -8.48
N LEU A 210 2.50 13.63 -7.53
CA LEU A 210 3.67 14.49 -7.74
C LEU A 210 4.63 14.41 -6.54
N PRO A 211 5.92 14.71 -6.76
CA PRO A 211 6.82 15.02 -5.66
C PRO A 211 6.26 16.12 -4.76
N LEU A 212 6.38 15.96 -3.44
CA LEU A 212 5.83 16.90 -2.45
C LEU A 212 6.37 18.35 -2.60
N GLY A 213 7.52 18.52 -3.24
CA GLY A 213 8.11 19.82 -3.53
C GLY A 213 7.45 20.59 -4.68
N GLU A 214 6.56 19.95 -5.42
CA GLU A 214 5.93 20.50 -6.62
C GLU A 214 4.65 21.27 -6.31
N LYS A 215 4.01 21.78 -7.36
CA LYS A 215 2.75 22.52 -7.33
C LYS A 215 1.66 21.73 -8.04
N VAL A 216 0.43 21.97 -7.62
CA VAL A 216 -0.78 21.47 -8.28
C VAL A 216 -0.76 21.88 -9.75
N PRO A 217 -1.00 20.95 -10.71
CA PRO A 217 -0.91 21.25 -12.15
C PRO A 217 -1.93 22.29 -12.60
N ASP A 218 -1.58 23.03 -13.65
CA ASP A 218 -2.52 23.91 -14.37
C ASP A 218 -3.11 23.13 -15.55
N PRO A 219 -4.45 23.05 -15.68
CA PRO A 219 -5.09 22.46 -16.87
C PRO A 219 -4.60 23.06 -18.19
N GLU A 220 -4.18 24.33 -18.21
CA GLU A 220 -3.69 24.98 -19.43
C GLU A 220 -2.34 24.44 -19.89
N ASP A 221 -1.56 23.79 -19.02
CA ASP A 221 -0.28 23.16 -19.33
C ASP A 221 -0.43 21.72 -19.86
N CYS A 222 -1.65 21.17 -19.92
CA CYS A 222 -1.92 19.81 -20.38
C CYS A 222 -1.80 19.66 -21.89
N GLY A 223 -1.36 18.47 -22.35
CA GLY A 223 -1.06 18.21 -23.75
C GLY A 223 -2.28 18.07 -24.67
N ASP A 224 -3.44 17.69 -24.14
CA ASP A 224 -4.67 17.53 -24.91
C ASP A 224 -5.94 17.91 -24.11
N ASP A 225 -7.07 18.07 -24.82
CA ASP A 225 -8.33 18.50 -24.24
C ASP A 225 -8.92 17.48 -23.23
N ASN A 226 -8.63 16.19 -23.36
CA ASN A 226 -9.12 15.16 -22.44
C ASN A 226 -8.34 15.22 -21.12
N GLU A 227 -7.02 15.37 -21.21
CA GLU A 227 -6.15 15.54 -20.05
C GLU A 227 -6.54 16.83 -19.33
N LYS A 228 -6.68 17.95 -20.04
CA LYS A 228 -7.14 19.23 -19.51
C LYS A 228 -8.47 19.10 -18.76
N ALA A 229 -9.46 18.45 -19.34
CA ALA A 229 -10.78 18.23 -18.71
C ALA A 229 -10.66 17.34 -17.46
N THR A 230 -9.81 16.31 -17.49
CA THR A 230 -9.55 15.40 -16.37
C THR A 230 -8.89 16.13 -15.20
N VAL A 231 -7.88 16.95 -15.46
CA VAL A 231 -7.19 17.77 -14.46
C VAL A 231 -8.17 18.79 -13.87
N ALA A 232 -8.90 19.53 -14.70
CA ALA A 232 -9.89 20.52 -14.26
C ALA A 232 -10.97 19.91 -13.34
N LYS A 233 -11.48 18.71 -13.70
CA LYS A 233 -12.45 17.98 -12.88
C LYS A 233 -11.87 17.57 -11.52
N ALA A 234 -10.64 17.07 -11.52
CA ALA A 234 -9.96 16.68 -10.28
C ALA A 234 -9.73 17.88 -9.36
N LEU A 235 -9.28 19.01 -9.90
CA LEU A 235 -9.09 20.26 -9.16
C LEU A 235 -10.41 20.75 -8.55
N GLN A 236 -11.49 20.71 -9.33
CA GLN A 236 -12.82 21.10 -8.86
C GLN A 236 -13.26 20.22 -7.67
N TYR A 237 -13.12 18.89 -7.76
CA TYR A 237 -13.48 17.98 -6.66
C TYR A 237 -12.60 18.19 -5.44
N MET A 238 -11.30 18.27 -5.66
CA MET A 238 -10.30 18.47 -4.59
C MET A 238 -10.29 19.91 -4.05
N ASP A 239 -11.04 20.84 -4.67
CA ASP A 239 -11.09 22.26 -4.30
C ASP A 239 -9.67 22.84 -4.19
N LEU A 240 -8.89 22.66 -5.23
CA LEU A 240 -7.53 23.15 -5.35
C LEU A 240 -7.42 24.13 -6.51
N GLN A 241 -6.59 25.14 -6.32
CA GLN A 241 -6.27 26.08 -7.39
C GLN A 241 -5.01 25.64 -8.13
N PRO A 242 -4.96 25.78 -9.47
CA PRO A 242 -3.74 25.58 -10.23
C PRO A 242 -2.55 26.34 -9.63
N GLY A 243 -1.37 25.73 -9.63
CA GLY A 243 -0.16 26.36 -9.11
C GLY A 243 -0.02 26.45 -7.60
N THR A 244 -1.00 25.94 -6.82
CA THR A 244 -0.89 25.85 -5.36
C THR A 244 0.28 24.94 -4.99
N PRO A 245 1.27 25.37 -4.18
CA PRO A 245 2.29 24.48 -3.65
C PRO A 245 1.64 23.35 -2.84
N LEU A 246 2.10 22.09 -3.06
CA LEU A 246 1.53 20.94 -2.34
C LEU A 246 1.68 21.11 -0.81
N ARG A 247 2.76 21.74 -0.36
CA ARG A 247 3.01 22.03 1.06
C ARG A 247 2.06 23.09 1.68
N ASP A 248 1.32 23.82 0.86
CA ASP A 248 0.33 24.80 1.35
C ASP A 248 -1.08 24.18 1.50
N ILE A 249 -1.23 22.89 1.19
CA ILE A 249 -2.50 22.19 1.30
C ILE A 249 -2.76 21.81 2.76
N LYS A 250 -3.76 22.44 3.38
CA LYS A 250 -4.21 22.15 4.74
C LYS A 250 -4.90 20.79 4.81
N ILE A 251 -4.64 20.04 5.88
CA ILE A 251 -5.18 18.71 6.14
C ILE A 251 -5.97 18.71 7.44
N ASP A 252 -7.22 18.24 7.38
CA ASP A 252 -8.12 18.15 8.53
C ASP A 252 -7.93 16.83 9.27
N ILE A 253 -7.74 15.71 8.50
CA ILE A 253 -7.63 14.37 9.08
C ILE A 253 -6.41 13.64 8.50
N VAL A 254 -5.62 13.01 9.38
CA VAL A 254 -4.54 12.10 9.01
C VAL A 254 -4.97 10.68 9.33
N PHE A 255 -4.83 9.79 8.38
CA PHE A 255 -5.15 8.36 8.53
C PHE A 255 -3.92 7.51 8.27
N VAL A 256 -3.46 6.79 9.31
CA VAL A 256 -2.45 5.73 9.20
C VAL A 256 -3.14 4.40 9.39
N GLY A 257 -3.28 3.64 8.30
CA GLY A 257 -4.08 2.43 8.28
C GLY A 257 -4.03 1.70 6.93
N SER A 258 -4.93 0.73 6.72
CA SER A 258 -5.05 -0.04 5.49
C SER A 258 -4.11 -1.25 5.38
N CYS A 259 -4.42 -2.16 4.45
CA CYS A 259 -3.52 -3.26 4.09
C CYS A 259 -2.23 -2.78 3.40
N THR A 260 -2.19 -1.54 2.95
CA THR A 260 -1.02 -0.95 2.29
C THR A 260 0.05 -0.59 3.32
N ASN A 261 -0.31 0.24 4.31
CA ASN A 261 0.64 0.80 5.28
C ASN A 261 0.05 0.89 6.69
N ALA A 262 -0.09 -0.25 7.35
CA ALA A 262 -0.41 -0.35 8.77
C ALA A 262 0.19 -1.64 9.38
N ARG A 263 1.31 -2.11 8.85
CA ARG A 263 2.15 -3.17 9.42
C ARG A 263 3.06 -2.54 10.46
N ILE A 264 3.79 -3.38 11.20
CA ILE A 264 4.59 -2.91 12.32
C ILE A 264 5.67 -1.89 11.91
N GLU A 265 6.33 -2.08 10.75
CA GLU A 265 7.33 -1.12 10.25
C GLU A 265 6.72 0.24 9.91
N ASP A 266 5.53 0.26 9.32
CA ASP A 266 4.80 1.49 9.01
C ASP A 266 4.46 2.27 10.28
N LEU A 267 4.02 1.56 11.33
CA LEU A 267 3.68 2.16 12.62
C LEU A 267 4.93 2.70 13.33
N ARG A 268 6.04 1.95 13.30
CA ARG A 268 7.33 2.43 13.84
C ARG A 268 7.78 3.69 13.12
N ALA A 269 7.78 3.68 11.77
CA ALA A 269 8.20 4.83 10.97
C ALA A 269 7.34 6.07 11.24
N ALA A 270 6.03 5.92 11.40
CA ALA A 270 5.15 7.02 11.77
C ALA A 270 5.36 7.49 13.22
N ALA A 271 5.56 6.55 14.17
CA ALA A 271 5.80 6.86 15.58
C ALA A 271 7.12 7.62 15.78
N ASP A 272 8.18 7.27 15.06
CA ASP A 272 9.47 7.96 15.14
C ASP A 272 9.35 9.45 14.74
N VAL A 273 8.51 9.75 13.76
CA VAL A 273 8.26 11.15 13.33
C VAL A 273 7.49 11.94 14.39
N VAL A 274 6.46 11.34 15.02
CA VAL A 274 5.60 12.08 15.97
C VAL A 274 6.13 12.09 17.40
N LYS A 275 7.13 11.27 17.72
CA LYS A 275 7.68 11.13 19.06
C LYS A 275 8.19 12.45 19.62
N GLY A 276 7.70 12.84 20.80
CA GLY A 276 8.08 14.08 21.48
C GLY A 276 7.49 15.36 20.85
N ARG A 277 6.60 15.24 19.88
CA ARG A 277 5.91 16.34 19.22
C ARG A 277 4.43 16.38 19.64
N THR A 278 3.70 17.37 19.17
CA THR A 278 2.25 17.53 19.42
C THR A 278 1.52 17.69 18.09
N ILE A 279 0.34 17.12 18.00
CA ILE A 279 -0.52 17.23 16.81
C ILE A 279 -0.94 18.69 16.58
N ALA A 280 -1.07 19.11 15.33
CA ALA A 280 -1.59 20.44 14.99
C ALA A 280 -3.03 20.62 15.52
N ALA A 281 -3.34 21.83 16.01
CA ALA A 281 -4.58 22.11 16.76
C ALA A 281 -5.87 21.76 15.99
N ASP A 282 -5.87 21.96 14.67
CA ASP A 282 -7.04 21.73 13.80
C ASP A 282 -6.95 20.40 13.02
N THR A 283 -6.04 19.51 13.40
CA THR A 283 -5.83 18.25 12.72
C THR A 283 -6.17 17.08 13.65
N ARG A 284 -6.89 16.10 13.14
CA ARG A 284 -7.19 14.84 13.82
C ARG A 284 -6.36 13.73 13.20
N MET A 285 -5.78 12.83 13.98
CA MET A 285 -5.06 11.67 13.49
C MET A 285 -5.66 10.37 14.00
N MET A 286 -5.90 9.43 13.10
CA MET A 286 -6.33 8.06 13.42
C MET A 286 -5.25 7.07 13.01
N VAL A 287 -4.89 6.16 13.92
CA VAL A 287 -3.95 5.07 13.68
C VAL A 287 -4.66 3.74 13.87
N VAL A 288 -4.70 2.94 12.82
CA VAL A 288 -5.45 1.69 12.75
C VAL A 288 -4.54 0.54 12.34
N PRO A 289 -4.05 -0.28 13.29
CA PRO A 289 -3.24 -1.45 12.97
C PRO A 289 -3.95 -2.41 12.00
N SER A 290 -3.21 -3.07 11.13
CA SER A 290 -3.79 -3.93 10.09
C SER A 290 -4.25 -5.31 10.59
N SER A 291 -3.79 -5.73 11.77
CA SER A 291 -4.20 -6.97 12.45
C SER A 291 -4.10 -6.85 13.96
N THR A 292 -4.76 -7.76 14.67
CA THR A 292 -4.63 -7.86 16.14
C THR A 292 -3.22 -8.23 16.58
N LEU A 293 -2.49 -9.01 15.78
CA LEU A 293 -1.08 -9.33 16.05
C LEU A 293 -0.19 -8.09 15.90
N VAL A 294 -0.37 -7.29 14.84
CA VAL A 294 0.35 -6.00 14.69
C VAL A 294 0.02 -5.07 15.85
N LYS A 295 -1.26 -5.00 16.22
CA LYS A 295 -1.71 -4.17 17.34
C LYS A 295 -1.02 -4.58 18.65
N ALA A 296 -1.03 -5.88 18.96
CA ALA A 296 -0.40 -6.40 20.18
C ALA A 296 1.10 -6.13 20.21
N GLN A 297 1.80 -6.36 19.09
CA GLN A 297 3.22 -6.06 18.97
C GLN A 297 3.50 -4.56 19.12
N ALA A 298 2.71 -3.70 18.51
CA ALA A 298 2.87 -2.25 18.62
C ALA A 298 2.65 -1.77 20.07
N GLU A 299 1.69 -2.35 20.79
CA GLU A 299 1.43 -2.06 22.20
C GLU A 299 2.55 -2.60 23.11
N GLU A 300 3.13 -3.76 22.81
CA GLU A 300 4.30 -4.29 23.52
C GLU A 300 5.53 -3.39 23.34
N GLU A 301 5.70 -2.80 22.15
CA GLU A 301 6.76 -1.84 21.83
C GLU A 301 6.48 -0.42 22.35
N GLY A 302 5.30 -0.15 22.93
CA GLY A 302 4.89 1.16 23.44
C GLY A 302 4.55 2.19 22.35
N LEU A 303 4.33 1.76 21.10
CA LEU A 303 4.00 2.67 19.99
C LEU A 303 2.62 3.34 20.19
N ASP A 304 1.67 2.64 20.79
CA ASP A 304 0.35 3.17 21.10
C ASP A 304 0.41 4.33 22.11
N GLU A 305 1.33 4.26 23.08
CA GLU A 305 1.57 5.34 24.03
C GLU A 305 2.16 6.56 23.32
N VAL A 306 3.12 6.37 22.40
CA VAL A 306 3.68 7.45 21.58
C VAL A 306 2.58 8.16 20.79
N PHE A 307 1.70 7.42 20.11
CA PHE A 307 0.60 8.00 19.35
C PHE A 307 -0.42 8.72 20.25
N ARG A 308 -0.78 8.16 21.40
CA ARG A 308 -1.71 8.80 22.34
C ARG A 308 -1.11 10.07 22.94
N GLN A 309 0.16 10.06 23.32
CA GLN A 309 0.86 11.24 23.84
C GLN A 309 0.96 12.35 22.80
N PHE A 310 1.12 11.98 21.53
CA PHE A 310 1.08 12.92 20.41
C PHE A 310 -0.31 13.56 20.20
N GLY A 311 -1.39 12.90 20.63
CA GLY A 311 -2.78 13.31 20.44
C GLY A 311 -3.54 12.54 19.36
N ALA A 312 -2.98 11.42 18.85
CA ALA A 312 -3.63 10.57 17.88
C ALA A 312 -4.58 9.56 18.54
N GLU A 313 -5.59 9.13 17.78
CA GLU A 313 -6.54 8.11 18.18
C GLU A 313 -6.01 6.71 17.83
N TRP A 314 -5.67 5.92 18.82
CA TRP A 314 -5.30 4.52 18.66
C TRP A 314 -6.54 3.64 18.57
N ARG A 315 -6.75 3.00 17.43
CA ARG A 315 -7.97 2.27 17.08
C ARG A 315 -7.80 0.74 17.21
N THR A 316 -8.91 0.04 17.13
CA THR A 316 -8.92 -1.42 16.95
C THR A 316 -8.46 -1.79 15.55
N ALA A 317 -7.84 -2.98 15.41
CA ALA A 317 -7.33 -3.46 14.11
C ALA A 317 -8.45 -3.62 13.06
N GLY A 318 -8.16 -3.24 11.82
CA GLY A 318 -9.09 -3.35 10.70
C GLY A 318 -8.83 -2.39 9.56
N CYS A 319 -9.82 -2.24 8.66
CA CYS A 319 -9.72 -1.35 7.50
C CYS A 319 -10.16 0.09 7.79
N SER A 320 -11.13 0.30 8.71
CA SER A 320 -11.63 1.62 9.15
C SER A 320 -11.89 2.57 7.96
N MET A 321 -11.37 3.79 8.01
CA MET A 321 -11.60 4.84 7.02
C MET A 321 -11.10 4.47 5.60
N CYS A 322 -10.21 3.48 5.42
CA CYS A 322 -9.76 3.06 4.10
C CYS A 322 -10.93 2.65 3.17
N LEU A 323 -11.98 2.06 3.72
CA LEU A 323 -13.19 1.67 2.98
C LEU A 323 -14.34 2.67 3.15
N GLY A 324 -14.34 3.48 4.22
CA GLY A 324 -15.46 4.37 4.54
C GLY A 324 -16.79 3.63 4.78
N MET A 325 -16.77 2.38 5.20
CA MET A 325 -17.96 1.55 5.43
C MET A 325 -18.38 1.47 6.91
N ASN A 326 -17.69 2.18 7.78
CA ASN A 326 -17.96 2.32 9.19
C ASN A 326 -18.14 3.81 9.54
N PRO A 327 -18.40 4.18 10.81
CA PRO A 327 -18.53 5.59 11.19
C PRO A 327 -17.26 6.44 11.01
N ASP A 328 -16.08 5.81 10.80
CA ASP A 328 -14.84 6.53 10.50
C ASP A 328 -14.86 6.97 9.02
N GLN A 329 -15.46 8.10 8.75
CA GLN A 329 -15.59 8.70 7.42
C GLN A 329 -15.23 10.17 7.48
N LEU A 330 -14.81 10.71 6.33
CA LEU A 330 -14.69 12.15 6.12
C LEU A 330 -16.07 12.76 5.98
N ALA A 331 -16.27 13.91 6.59
CA ALA A 331 -17.41 14.76 6.27
C ALA A 331 -17.21 15.43 4.90
N PRO A 332 -18.32 15.87 4.24
CA PRO A 332 -18.21 16.59 2.97
C PRO A 332 -17.31 17.82 3.09
N GLY A 333 -16.32 17.91 2.22
CA GLY A 333 -15.33 18.98 2.19
C GLY A 333 -14.10 18.75 3.05
N GLU A 334 -14.12 17.82 4.01
CA GLU A 334 -12.91 17.47 4.77
C GLU A 334 -11.83 16.87 3.89
N ARG A 335 -10.59 17.16 4.22
CA ARG A 335 -9.40 16.74 3.49
C ARG A 335 -8.53 15.84 4.35
N SER A 336 -8.14 14.68 3.80
CA SER A 336 -7.26 13.76 4.50
C SER A 336 -5.92 13.52 3.81
N ALA A 337 -4.87 13.34 4.61
CA ALA A 337 -3.64 12.66 4.22
C ALA A 337 -3.72 11.22 4.72
N SER A 338 -3.64 10.25 3.81
CA SER A 338 -3.99 8.87 4.09
C SER A 338 -2.97 7.87 3.54
N THR A 339 -2.59 6.89 4.34
CA THR A 339 -1.73 5.78 3.90
C THR A 339 -2.51 4.66 3.18
N SER A 340 -3.80 4.85 2.91
CA SER A 340 -4.61 3.92 2.12
C SER A 340 -4.12 3.80 0.67
N ASN A 341 -4.75 2.94 -0.11
CA ASN A 341 -4.34 2.63 -1.48
C ASN A 341 -5.17 3.36 -2.55
N ARG A 342 -6.36 3.86 -2.20
CA ARG A 342 -7.32 4.49 -3.13
C ARG A 342 -7.83 5.80 -2.61
N ASN A 343 -8.00 6.77 -3.52
CA ASN A 343 -8.49 8.11 -3.22
C ASN A 343 -9.53 8.62 -4.23
N PHE A 344 -10.24 7.72 -4.92
CA PHE A 344 -11.30 8.18 -5.82
C PHE A 344 -12.43 8.90 -5.05
N GLU A 345 -13.19 9.70 -5.77
CA GLU A 345 -14.29 10.53 -5.24
C GLU A 345 -15.19 9.74 -4.28
N GLY A 346 -15.33 10.21 -3.04
CA GLY A 346 -16.16 9.59 -2.00
C GLY A 346 -15.60 8.33 -1.34
N ARG A 347 -14.38 7.88 -1.65
CA ARG A 347 -13.82 6.64 -1.10
C ARG A 347 -13.77 6.58 0.42
N GLN A 348 -13.39 7.67 1.06
CA GLN A 348 -13.29 7.78 2.53
C GLN A 348 -14.47 8.51 3.17
N GLY A 349 -15.52 8.77 2.40
CA GLY A 349 -16.74 9.47 2.80
C GLY A 349 -17.26 10.35 1.68
N PRO A 350 -18.60 10.50 1.53
CA PRO A 350 -19.19 11.32 0.48
C PRO A 350 -18.67 12.77 0.53
N GLY A 351 -18.09 13.25 -0.57
CA GLY A 351 -17.51 14.60 -0.66
C GLY A 351 -16.19 14.78 0.09
N GLY A 352 -15.63 13.72 0.66
CA GLY A 352 -14.30 13.71 1.28
C GLY A 352 -13.19 13.78 0.23
N ARG A 353 -12.09 14.45 0.54
CA ARG A 353 -10.94 14.71 -0.33
C ARG A 353 -9.71 14.02 0.23
N THR A 354 -9.12 13.07 -0.50
CA THR A 354 -8.04 12.24 0.03
C THR A 354 -6.76 12.39 -0.78
N HIS A 355 -5.66 12.71 -0.09
CA HIS A 355 -4.29 12.63 -0.59
C HIS A 355 -3.64 11.33 -0.10
N LEU A 356 -3.16 10.50 -1.02
CA LEU A 356 -2.37 9.32 -0.66
C LEU A 356 -0.93 9.75 -0.35
N VAL A 357 -0.44 9.26 0.78
CA VAL A 357 0.88 9.62 1.31
C VAL A 357 1.56 8.41 1.95
N SER A 358 2.88 8.50 2.19
CA SER A 358 3.61 7.53 3.00
C SER A 358 3.34 7.70 4.50
N PRO A 359 3.65 6.68 5.35
CA PRO A 359 3.49 6.79 6.81
C PRO A 359 4.23 7.98 7.42
N GLN A 360 5.45 8.24 6.96
CA GLN A 360 6.28 9.35 7.44
C GLN A 360 5.70 10.70 7.03
N VAL A 361 5.23 10.84 5.78
CA VAL A 361 4.55 12.05 5.29
C VAL A 361 3.24 12.26 6.04
N ALA A 362 2.45 11.19 6.30
CA ALA A 362 1.25 11.27 7.11
C ALA A 362 1.54 11.80 8.52
N ALA A 363 2.57 11.25 9.16
CA ALA A 363 2.99 11.65 10.51
C ALA A 363 3.47 13.11 10.55
N ALA A 364 4.32 13.52 9.61
CA ALA A 364 4.80 14.90 9.50
C ALA A 364 3.64 15.88 9.23
N THR A 365 2.70 15.48 8.37
CA THR A 365 1.48 16.26 8.09
C THR A 365 0.62 16.45 9.35
N ALA A 366 0.53 15.44 10.21
CA ALA A 366 -0.19 15.57 11.48
C ALA A 366 0.45 16.57 12.46
N VAL A 367 1.79 16.73 12.38
CA VAL A 367 2.52 17.72 13.20
C VAL A 367 2.26 19.14 12.73
N THR A 368 2.25 19.38 11.42
CA THR A 368 2.16 20.73 10.83
C THR A 368 0.73 21.17 10.52
N GLY A 369 -0.19 20.22 10.26
CA GLY A 369 -1.52 20.49 9.72
C GLY A 369 -1.56 20.70 8.19
N TYR A 370 -0.41 20.58 7.51
CA TYR A 370 -0.25 20.75 6.07
C TYR A 370 0.54 19.57 5.49
N LEU A 371 0.39 19.26 4.19
CA LEU A 371 1.20 18.23 3.56
C LEU A 371 2.69 18.49 3.77
N SER A 372 3.36 17.64 4.53
CA SER A 372 4.74 17.81 4.95
C SER A 372 5.49 16.50 5.00
N SER A 373 6.78 16.54 4.79
CA SER A 373 7.72 15.43 5.02
C SER A 373 8.45 15.60 6.36
N PRO A 374 9.11 14.55 6.88
CA PRO A 374 9.92 14.68 8.10
C PRO A 374 10.97 15.80 8.03
N ALA A 375 11.56 16.03 6.85
CA ALA A 375 12.55 17.10 6.63
C ALA A 375 11.99 18.51 6.80
N ASP A 376 10.68 18.68 6.82
CA ASP A 376 10.01 19.98 7.04
C ASP A 376 9.80 20.29 8.54
N LEU A 377 10.19 19.37 9.44
CA LEU A 377 9.98 19.48 10.89
C LEU A 377 11.21 19.98 11.67
N ASP A 378 12.35 20.10 11.01
CA ASP A 378 13.66 20.49 11.58
C ASP A 378 13.86 22.00 11.59
#